data_709646461d5bc01b710387a4668762bb
#
_entry.id   709646461d5bc01b710387a4668762bb
#
_cell.length_a   1.000
_cell.length_b   1.000
_cell.length_c   1.000
_cell.angle_alpha   90.00
_cell.angle_beta   90.00
_cell.angle_gamma   90.00
#
_symmetry.space_group_name_H-M   'P 1'
#
loop_
_entity.id
_entity.type
_entity.pdbx_description
1 polymer ?
#
loop_
_entity_poly.entity_id
_entity_poly.type
_entity_poly.pdbx_seq_one_letter_code
_entity_poly.pdbx_strand_id
1 'polypeptide(L)'
;ALETTAGNWASSYLTLSKGVPVETAAAFAGLFYGGITAGRAVCGFITFKLNDTQMIRLGQFVLALGILALLLPGPRFFSLAGLVLAGAGCAPIYPSIIHSTPEHFGAQHSQAVIGIQMASAYVGNLTMPPLFGWLAEHLSPALFPLYLLVLLACMVWMHQRLVRKTASSR
;
A
#
# COMPACT_ATOMS: atom_id res chain seq x y z
N ALA A 1 3.84 -6.11 1.43
CA ALA A 1 4.50 -6.12 0.11
C ALA A 1 4.46 -4.75 -0.57
N LEU A 2 3.27 -4.18 -0.87
CA LEU A 2 3.16 -2.89 -1.57
C LEU A 2 3.84 -1.75 -0.79
N GLU A 3 3.51 -1.58 0.49
CA GLU A 3 4.10 -0.57 1.39
C GLU A 3 5.62 -0.68 1.44
N THR A 4 6.14 -1.90 1.62
CA THR A 4 7.58 -2.16 1.70
C THR A 4 8.29 -1.86 0.39
N THR A 5 7.68 -2.24 -0.74
CA THR A 5 8.23 -1.90 -2.07
C THR A 5 8.22 -0.40 -2.31
N ALA A 6 7.12 0.27 -1.95
CA ALA A 6 7.01 1.72 -2.08
C ALA A 6 8.09 2.44 -1.25
N GLY A 7 8.25 2.08 0.02
CA GLY A 7 9.26 2.68 0.90
C GLY A 7 10.69 2.47 0.43
N ASN A 8 11.01 1.25 -0.03
CA ASN A 8 12.38 0.91 -0.44
C ASN A 8 12.79 1.55 -1.77
N TRP A 9 11.86 1.71 -2.70
CA TRP A 9 12.19 2.11 -4.08
C TRP A 9 11.77 3.54 -4.43
N ALA A 10 11.03 4.25 -3.58
CA ALA A 10 10.57 5.62 -3.85
C ALA A 10 11.73 6.58 -4.17
N SER A 11 12.80 6.56 -3.36
CA SER A 11 13.97 7.42 -3.57
C SER A 11 14.67 7.11 -4.90
N SER A 12 14.93 5.82 -5.19
CA SER A 12 15.56 5.39 -6.44
C SER A 12 14.72 5.77 -7.66
N TYR A 13 13.39 5.56 -7.59
CA TYR A 13 12.48 5.98 -8.65
C TYR A 13 12.55 7.50 -8.91
N LEU A 14 12.50 8.31 -7.86
CA LEU A 14 12.56 9.77 -7.99
C LEU A 14 13.89 10.23 -8.60
N THR A 15 14.99 9.61 -8.18
CA THR A 15 16.31 9.97 -8.69
C THR A 15 16.51 9.52 -10.13
N LEU A 16 16.25 8.25 -10.41
CA LEU A 16 16.57 7.64 -11.71
C LEU A 16 15.55 7.98 -12.80
N SER A 17 14.28 8.18 -12.46
CA SER A 17 13.20 8.40 -13.44
C SER A 17 12.68 9.83 -13.49
N LYS A 18 12.77 10.58 -12.40
CA LYS A 18 12.27 11.97 -12.32
C LYS A 18 13.40 13.01 -12.24
N GLY A 19 14.67 12.58 -12.18
CA GLY A 19 15.83 13.49 -12.11
C GLY A 19 15.87 14.31 -10.83
N VAL A 20 15.29 13.83 -9.74
CA VAL A 20 15.33 14.51 -8.44
C VAL A 20 16.70 14.28 -7.78
N PRO A 21 17.37 15.31 -7.23
CA PRO A 21 18.62 15.11 -6.50
C PRO A 21 18.47 14.11 -5.36
N VAL A 22 19.50 13.28 -5.14
CA VAL A 22 19.47 12.14 -4.20
C VAL A 22 19.01 12.55 -2.80
N GLU A 23 19.53 13.66 -2.28
CA GLU A 23 19.16 14.18 -0.95
C GLU A 23 17.67 14.54 -0.86
N THR A 24 17.15 15.23 -1.89
CA THR A 24 15.74 15.59 -1.99
C THR A 24 14.85 14.34 -2.16
N ALA A 25 15.29 13.38 -2.96
CA ALA A 25 14.59 12.13 -3.18
C ALA A 25 14.49 11.29 -1.90
N ALA A 26 15.56 11.26 -1.10
CA ALA A 26 15.57 10.60 0.21
C ALA A 26 14.59 11.27 1.19
N ALA A 27 14.56 12.61 1.23
CA ALA A 27 13.61 13.36 2.05
C ALA A 27 12.16 13.08 1.61
N PHE A 28 11.88 13.03 0.30
CA PHE A 28 10.56 12.71 -0.24
C PHE A 28 10.12 11.28 0.07
N ALA A 29 11.05 10.31 0.02
CA ALA A 29 10.78 8.95 0.45
C ALA A 29 10.44 8.90 1.96
N GLY A 30 11.09 9.72 2.79
CA GLY A 30 10.74 9.89 4.20
C GLY A 30 9.30 10.37 4.41
N LEU A 31 8.79 11.23 3.52
CA LEU A 31 7.42 11.73 3.59
C LEU A 31 6.35 10.66 3.28
N PHE A 32 6.70 9.59 2.57
CA PHE A 32 5.84 8.42 2.45
C PHE A 32 5.52 7.83 3.84
N TYR A 33 6.52 7.67 4.69
CA TYR A 33 6.33 7.22 6.07
C TYR A 33 5.60 8.26 6.93
N GLY A 34 5.85 9.55 6.68
CA GLY A 34 5.05 10.65 7.25
C GLY A 34 3.58 10.53 6.88
N GLY A 35 3.28 10.20 5.63
CA GLY A 35 1.92 9.89 5.15
C GLY A 35 1.29 8.70 5.89
N ILE A 36 2.03 7.62 6.11
CA ILE A 36 1.56 6.46 6.90
C ILE A 36 1.23 6.90 8.33
N THR A 37 2.10 7.66 8.96
CA THR A 37 1.91 8.13 10.35
C THR A 37 0.68 9.03 10.47
N ALA A 38 0.55 10.03 9.60
CA ALA A 38 -0.62 10.91 9.54
C ALA A 38 -1.90 10.12 9.23
N GLY A 39 -1.83 9.20 8.27
CA GLY A 39 -2.93 8.32 7.92
C GLY A 39 -3.40 7.47 9.10
N ARG A 40 -2.49 6.89 9.89
CA ARG A 40 -2.84 6.14 11.11
C ARG A 40 -3.54 7.01 12.15
N ALA A 41 -3.05 8.23 12.38
CA ALA A 41 -3.68 9.16 13.29
C ALA A 41 -5.11 9.50 12.84
N VAL A 42 -5.32 9.84 11.58
CA VAL A 42 -6.64 10.13 11.00
C VAL A 42 -7.56 8.90 11.07
N CYS A 43 -7.04 7.71 10.75
CA CYS A 43 -7.81 6.46 10.82
C CYS A 43 -8.31 6.16 12.22
N GLY A 44 -7.55 6.48 13.27
CA GLY A 44 -8.00 6.33 14.66
C GLY A 44 -9.30 7.07 14.97
N PHE A 45 -9.55 8.21 14.33
CA PHE A 45 -10.81 8.95 14.46
C PHE A 45 -11.91 8.43 13.53
N ILE A 46 -11.54 7.94 12.34
CA ILE A 46 -12.51 7.50 11.34
C ILE A 46 -13.08 6.11 11.66
N THR A 47 -12.35 5.26 12.37
CA THR A 47 -12.79 3.92 12.79
C THR A 47 -14.07 3.93 13.62
N PHE A 48 -14.43 5.05 14.28
CA PHE A 48 -15.71 5.19 14.95
C PHE A 48 -16.92 5.30 14.01
N LYS A 49 -16.69 5.59 12.71
CA LYS A 49 -17.76 5.84 11.73
C LYS A 49 -17.78 4.82 10.60
N LEU A 50 -16.66 4.20 10.31
CA LEU A 50 -16.51 3.26 9.18
C LEU A 50 -16.18 1.87 9.69
N ASN A 51 -16.77 0.85 9.06
CA ASN A 51 -16.41 -0.54 9.30
C ASN A 51 -15.08 -0.91 8.57
N ASP A 52 -14.48 -2.04 8.93
CA ASP A 52 -13.19 -2.49 8.40
C ASP A 52 -13.17 -2.59 6.87
N THR A 53 -14.24 -3.12 6.26
CA THR A 53 -14.36 -3.21 4.80
C THR A 53 -14.35 -1.83 4.14
N GLN A 54 -15.01 -0.85 4.73
CA GLN A 54 -15.03 0.54 4.24
C GLN A 54 -13.67 1.20 4.43
N MET A 55 -13.01 0.95 5.56
CA MET A 55 -11.65 1.44 5.83
C MET A 55 -10.63 0.92 4.81
N ILE A 56 -10.70 -0.38 4.50
CA ILE A 56 -9.83 -0.99 3.48
C ILE A 56 -10.09 -0.35 2.11
N ARG A 57 -11.35 -0.18 1.71
CA ARG A 57 -11.71 0.46 0.43
C ARG A 57 -11.26 1.91 0.36
N LEU A 58 -11.42 2.67 1.44
CA LEU A 58 -10.94 4.06 1.53
C LEU A 58 -9.42 4.10 1.37
N GLY A 59 -8.68 3.24 2.08
CA GLY A 59 -7.23 3.13 1.95
C GLY A 59 -6.79 2.78 0.53
N GLN A 60 -7.45 1.80 -0.10
CA GLN A 60 -7.18 1.42 -1.49
C GLN A 60 -7.45 2.57 -2.47
N PHE A 61 -8.50 3.35 -2.27
CA PHE A 61 -8.82 4.51 -3.09
C PHE A 61 -7.78 5.63 -2.94
N VAL A 62 -7.42 6.00 -1.71
CA VAL A 62 -6.41 7.03 -1.44
C VAL A 62 -5.04 6.59 -1.98
N LEU A 63 -4.69 5.31 -1.81
CA LEU A 63 -3.48 4.72 -2.36
C LEU A 63 -3.46 4.78 -3.89
N ALA A 64 -4.57 4.47 -4.56
CA ALA A 64 -4.70 4.59 -6.02
C ALA A 64 -4.45 6.03 -6.49
N LEU A 65 -5.05 7.02 -5.81
CA LEU A 65 -4.82 8.44 -6.12
C LEU A 65 -3.34 8.82 -5.95
N GLY A 66 -2.69 8.35 -4.89
CA GLY A 66 -1.27 8.56 -4.66
C GLY A 66 -0.40 7.98 -5.79
N ILE A 67 -0.66 6.73 -6.19
CA ILE A 67 0.08 6.09 -7.28
C ILE A 67 -0.18 6.79 -8.63
N LEU A 68 -1.42 7.18 -8.91
CA LEU A 68 -1.76 7.93 -10.12
C LEU A 68 -1.04 9.30 -10.16
N ALA A 69 -0.93 9.99 -9.03
CA ALA A 69 -0.17 11.23 -8.94
C ALA A 69 1.32 11.03 -9.26
N LEU A 70 1.93 9.87 -8.92
CA LEU A 70 3.30 9.53 -9.30
C LEU A 70 3.47 9.34 -10.81
N LEU A 71 2.43 8.91 -11.52
CA LEU A 71 2.45 8.74 -12.98
C LEU A 71 2.40 10.08 -13.73
N LEU A 72 1.83 11.12 -13.13
CA LEU A 72 1.67 12.39 -13.81
C LEU A 72 3.03 12.98 -14.19
N PRO A 73 3.21 13.39 -15.46
CA PRO A 73 4.34 14.22 -15.86
C PRO A 73 4.12 15.62 -15.30
N GLY A 74 5.13 16.22 -14.68
CA GLY A 74 4.97 17.60 -14.20
C GLY A 74 5.88 17.93 -13.00
N PRO A 75 5.56 19.00 -12.28
CA PRO A 75 6.39 19.49 -11.19
C PRO A 75 6.55 18.45 -10.07
N ARG A 76 7.68 18.55 -9.38
CA ARG A 76 8.04 17.66 -8.24
C ARG A 76 6.94 17.55 -7.17
N PHE A 77 6.05 18.53 -7.13
CA PHE A 77 4.91 18.56 -6.23
C PHE A 77 4.00 17.33 -6.40
N PHE A 78 3.74 16.86 -7.63
CA PHE A 78 2.92 15.66 -7.86
C PHE A 78 3.56 14.40 -7.31
N SER A 79 4.89 14.28 -7.43
CA SER A 79 5.62 13.14 -6.86
C SER A 79 5.58 13.16 -5.33
N LEU A 80 5.73 14.34 -4.73
CA LEU A 80 5.65 14.54 -3.29
C LEU A 80 4.26 14.20 -2.75
N ALA A 81 3.23 14.84 -3.32
CA ALA A 81 1.84 14.61 -2.94
C ALA A 81 1.45 13.13 -3.16
N GLY A 82 1.91 12.53 -4.26
CA GLY A 82 1.69 11.13 -4.57
C GLY A 82 2.25 10.18 -3.51
N LEU A 83 3.48 10.42 -3.02
CA LEU A 83 4.10 9.62 -1.97
C LEU A 83 3.36 9.77 -0.62
N VAL A 84 3.01 10.99 -0.22
CA VAL A 84 2.27 11.23 1.02
C VAL A 84 0.89 10.56 0.97
N LEU A 85 0.16 10.72 -0.15
CA LEU A 85 -1.14 10.06 -0.34
C LEU A 85 -1.02 8.55 -0.38
N ALA A 86 0.00 8.01 -1.06
CA ALA A 86 0.22 6.57 -1.09
C ALA A 86 0.49 6.01 0.31
N GLY A 87 1.31 6.71 1.12
CA GLY A 87 1.55 6.37 2.51
C GLY A 87 0.27 6.41 3.35
N ALA A 88 -0.50 7.51 3.26
CA ALA A 88 -1.76 7.65 3.97
C ALA A 88 -2.79 6.57 3.58
N GLY A 89 -2.83 6.18 2.30
CA GLY A 89 -3.67 5.09 1.80
C GLY A 89 -3.27 3.71 2.31
N CYS A 90 -1.97 3.44 2.52
CA CYS A 90 -1.50 2.19 3.10
C CYS A 90 -1.91 2.03 4.58
N ALA A 91 -2.04 3.14 5.30
CA ALA A 91 -2.18 3.18 6.76
C ALA A 91 -3.33 2.33 7.33
N PRO A 92 -4.58 2.40 6.82
CA PRO A 92 -5.72 1.66 7.36
C PRO A 92 -5.77 0.19 6.93
N ILE A 93 -5.11 -0.19 5.82
CA ILE A 93 -5.38 -1.45 5.14
C ILE A 93 -5.01 -2.65 6.01
N TYR A 94 -3.76 -2.69 6.50
CA TYR A 94 -3.29 -3.85 7.26
C TYR A 94 -3.99 -4.01 8.62
N PRO A 95 -4.14 -2.96 9.44
CA PRO A 95 -4.87 -3.06 10.70
C PRO A 95 -6.32 -3.53 10.53
N SER A 96 -7.04 -2.99 9.52
CA SER A 96 -8.42 -3.38 9.25
C SER A 96 -8.57 -4.82 8.76
N ILE A 97 -7.60 -5.34 7.99
CA ILE A 97 -7.57 -6.75 7.58
C ILE A 97 -7.45 -7.66 8.81
N ILE A 98 -6.53 -7.36 9.72
CA ILE A 98 -6.33 -8.16 10.94
C ILE A 98 -7.56 -8.06 11.85
N HIS A 99 -8.10 -6.86 12.05
CA HIS A 99 -9.25 -6.62 12.91
C HIS A 99 -10.53 -7.32 12.40
N SER A 100 -10.75 -7.36 11.10
CA SER A 100 -11.91 -8.03 10.49
C SER A 100 -11.81 -9.56 10.45
N THR A 101 -10.66 -10.15 10.76
CA THR A 101 -10.45 -11.61 10.64
C THR A 101 -11.40 -12.44 11.52
N PRO A 102 -11.65 -12.12 12.81
CA PRO A 102 -12.59 -12.85 13.62
C PRO A 102 -14.03 -12.79 13.09
N GLU A 103 -14.42 -11.67 12.49
CA GLU A 103 -15.76 -11.51 11.90
C GLU A 103 -15.96 -12.41 10.67
N HIS A 104 -14.91 -12.60 9.86
CA HIS A 104 -14.98 -13.38 8.63
C HIS A 104 -14.80 -14.88 8.83
N PHE A 105 -14.00 -15.30 9.81
CA PHE A 105 -13.56 -16.69 9.99
C PHE A 105 -13.96 -17.29 11.34
N GLY A 106 -14.62 -16.51 12.20
CA GLY A 106 -14.98 -16.93 13.57
C GLY A 106 -13.81 -16.82 14.55
N ALA A 107 -14.12 -16.58 15.82
CA ALA A 107 -13.13 -16.37 16.88
C ALA A 107 -12.21 -17.58 17.08
N GLN A 108 -12.74 -18.81 16.91
CA GLN A 108 -11.99 -20.05 17.12
C GLN A 108 -10.83 -20.24 16.13
N HIS A 109 -10.98 -19.77 14.88
CA HIS A 109 -9.98 -19.93 13.82
C HIS A 109 -9.16 -18.68 13.58
N SER A 110 -9.53 -17.55 14.20
CA SER A 110 -8.94 -16.24 13.91
C SER A 110 -7.43 -16.18 14.13
N GLN A 111 -6.93 -16.80 15.20
CA GLN A 111 -5.48 -16.80 15.48
C GLN A 111 -4.67 -17.53 14.41
N ALA A 112 -5.14 -18.71 13.97
CA ALA A 112 -4.48 -19.45 12.91
C ALA A 112 -4.49 -18.69 11.58
N VAL A 113 -5.63 -18.07 11.24
CA VAL A 113 -5.77 -17.24 10.02
C VAL A 113 -4.87 -16.01 10.09
N ILE A 114 -4.81 -15.31 11.23
CA ILE A 114 -3.89 -14.18 11.43
C ILE A 114 -2.44 -14.62 11.26
N GLY A 115 -2.07 -15.78 11.81
CA GLY A 115 -0.73 -16.35 11.61
C GLY A 115 -0.39 -16.57 10.13
N ILE A 116 -1.31 -17.13 9.36
CA ILE A 116 -1.14 -17.32 7.90
C ILE A 116 -1.07 -15.96 7.17
N GLN A 117 -1.89 -14.99 7.54
CA GLN A 117 -1.86 -13.64 6.97
C GLN A 117 -0.50 -12.96 7.21
N MET A 118 0.03 -13.04 8.45
CA MET A 118 1.33 -12.50 8.79
C MET A 118 2.45 -13.21 8.01
N ALA A 119 2.46 -14.54 7.97
CA ALA A 119 3.45 -15.30 7.21
C ALA A 119 3.43 -14.92 5.73
N SER A 120 2.24 -14.81 5.13
CA SER A 120 2.06 -14.37 3.74
C SER A 120 2.54 -12.93 3.52
N ALA A 121 2.30 -12.04 4.49
CA ALA A 121 2.79 -10.67 4.44
C ALA A 121 4.33 -10.61 4.46
N TYR A 122 4.98 -11.41 5.31
CA TYR A 122 6.44 -11.49 5.36
C TYR A 122 7.02 -12.06 4.07
N VAL A 123 6.45 -13.11 3.51
CA VAL A 123 6.87 -13.64 2.20
C VAL A 123 6.77 -12.56 1.12
N GLY A 124 5.65 -11.85 1.07
CA GLY A 124 5.48 -10.75 0.11
C GLY A 124 6.44 -9.58 0.34
N ASN A 125 6.73 -9.23 1.60
CA ASN A 125 7.69 -8.18 1.92
C ASN A 125 9.13 -8.56 1.56
N LEU A 126 9.46 -9.84 1.62
CA LEU A 126 10.78 -10.35 1.26
C LEU A 126 10.97 -10.50 -0.25
N THR A 127 9.91 -10.83 -0.99
CA THR A 127 9.99 -11.18 -2.41
C THR A 127 9.69 -10.02 -3.35
N MET A 128 8.69 -9.18 -3.03
CA MET A 128 8.21 -8.14 -3.95
C MET A 128 9.20 -6.98 -4.18
N PRO A 129 9.91 -6.44 -3.16
CA PRO A 129 10.90 -5.39 -3.41
C PRO A 129 12.09 -5.85 -4.26
N PRO A 130 12.72 -7.03 -4.03
CA PRO A 130 13.76 -7.56 -4.92
C PRO A 130 13.26 -7.84 -6.34
N LEU A 131 12.02 -8.34 -6.49
CA LEU A 131 11.43 -8.56 -7.81
C LEU A 131 11.32 -7.25 -8.58
N PHE A 132 10.87 -6.17 -7.94
CA PHE A 132 10.90 -4.85 -8.56
C PHE A 132 12.32 -4.40 -8.88
N GLY A 133 13.30 -4.67 -8.00
CA GLY A 133 14.70 -4.37 -8.25
C GLY A 133 15.21 -5.00 -9.54
N TRP A 134 14.93 -6.27 -9.74
CA TRP A 134 15.26 -6.98 -10.97
C TRP A 134 14.59 -6.35 -12.20
N LEU A 135 13.29 -5.97 -12.09
CA LEU A 135 12.58 -5.26 -13.17
C LEU A 135 13.19 -3.89 -13.47
N ALA A 136 13.56 -3.15 -12.44
CA ALA A 136 14.15 -1.81 -12.57
C ALA A 136 15.52 -1.85 -13.26
N GLU A 137 16.32 -2.89 -12.98
CA GLU A 137 17.64 -3.09 -13.55
C GLU A 137 17.58 -3.54 -15.03
N HIS A 138 16.68 -4.47 -15.36
CA HIS A 138 16.63 -5.09 -16.69
C HIS A 138 15.71 -4.35 -17.67
N LEU A 139 14.73 -3.59 -17.17
CA LEU A 139 13.77 -2.86 -18.01
C LEU A 139 13.86 -1.35 -17.75
N SER A 140 13.26 -0.85 -16.69
CA SER A 140 13.29 0.58 -16.36
C SER A 140 12.79 0.87 -14.93
N PRO A 141 13.46 1.75 -14.17
CA PRO A 141 12.94 2.26 -12.90
C PRO A 141 11.61 3.03 -13.04
N ALA A 142 11.29 3.54 -14.24
CA ALA A 142 10.03 4.23 -14.53
C ALA A 142 8.80 3.34 -14.38
N LEU A 143 8.97 2.03 -14.36
CA LEU A 143 7.89 1.06 -14.13
C LEU A 143 7.38 1.02 -12.68
N PHE A 144 8.02 1.74 -11.77
CA PHE A 144 7.67 1.74 -10.34
C PHE A 144 6.18 2.00 -10.06
N PRO A 145 5.55 3.08 -10.56
CA PRO A 145 4.13 3.31 -10.29
C PRO A 145 3.23 2.22 -10.91
N LEU A 146 3.59 1.71 -12.08
CA LEU A 146 2.85 0.63 -12.73
C LEU A 146 2.91 -0.66 -11.92
N TYR A 147 4.08 -1.00 -11.39
CA TYR A 147 4.26 -2.15 -10.51
C TYR A 147 3.41 -2.04 -9.25
N LEU A 148 3.37 -0.86 -8.61
CA LEU A 148 2.52 -0.60 -7.47
C LEU A 148 1.02 -0.70 -7.82
N LEU A 149 0.60 -0.26 -9.02
CA LEU A 149 -0.77 -0.42 -9.51
C LEU A 149 -1.15 -1.89 -9.68
N VAL A 150 -0.26 -2.73 -10.19
CA VAL A 150 -0.49 -4.17 -10.32
C VAL A 150 -0.70 -4.81 -8.94
N LEU A 151 0.16 -4.49 -7.97
CA LEU A 151 0.01 -4.97 -6.60
C LEU A 151 -1.30 -4.49 -5.96
N LEU A 152 -1.68 -3.23 -6.19
CA LEU A 152 -2.94 -2.68 -5.73
C LEU A 152 -4.14 -3.38 -6.38
N ALA A 153 -4.11 -3.61 -7.69
CA ALA A 153 -5.17 -4.31 -8.41
C ALA A 153 -5.37 -5.74 -7.88
N CYS A 154 -4.27 -6.47 -7.63
CA CYS A 154 -4.31 -7.79 -7.00
C CYS A 154 -4.96 -7.71 -5.61
N MET A 155 -4.56 -6.74 -4.79
CA MET A 155 -5.10 -6.55 -3.44
C MET A 155 -6.60 -6.22 -3.47
N VAL A 156 -7.03 -5.32 -4.36
CA VAL A 156 -8.45 -4.97 -4.54
C VAL A 156 -9.26 -6.20 -4.97
N TRP A 157 -8.76 -6.95 -5.94
CA TRP A 157 -9.42 -8.15 -6.44
C TRP A 157 -9.57 -9.22 -5.36
N MET A 158 -8.50 -9.49 -4.60
CA MET A 158 -8.53 -10.46 -3.50
C MET A 158 -9.49 -10.03 -2.39
N HIS A 159 -9.47 -8.76 -2.01
CA HIS A 159 -10.38 -8.21 -1.01
C HIS A 159 -11.85 -8.31 -1.46
N GLN A 160 -12.16 -7.96 -2.71
CA GLN A 160 -13.52 -8.09 -3.23
C GLN A 160 -14.00 -9.55 -3.27
N ARG A 161 -13.11 -10.49 -3.61
CA ARG A 161 -13.43 -11.93 -3.58
C ARG A 161 -13.71 -12.41 -2.16
N LEU A 162 -12.91 -11.99 -1.17
CA LEU A 162 -13.14 -12.32 0.22
C LEU A 162 -14.51 -11.84 0.70
N VAL A 163 -14.80 -10.56 0.51
CA VAL A 163 -16.08 -9.96 0.94
C VAL A 163 -17.28 -10.67 0.29
N ARG A 164 -17.21 -11.01 -1.01
CA ARG A 164 -18.29 -11.74 -1.69
C ARG A 164 -18.50 -13.13 -1.12
N LYS A 165 -17.43 -13.88 -0.84
CA LYS A 165 -17.53 -15.25 -0.30
C LYS A 165 -18.09 -15.26 1.13
N THR A 166 -17.65 -14.33 1.97
CA THR A 166 -18.12 -14.26 3.36
C THR A 166 -19.54 -13.70 3.47
N ALA A 167 -20.00 -12.86 2.54
CA ALA A 167 -21.40 -12.43 2.48
C ALA A 167 -22.36 -13.55 2.04
N SER A 168 -21.89 -14.51 1.23
CA SER A 168 -22.69 -15.64 0.74
C SER A 168 -22.81 -16.79 1.75
N SER A 169 -22.02 -16.79 2.84
CA SER A 169 -22.01 -17.81 3.87
C SER A 169 -22.77 -17.41 5.16
N ARG A 170 -23.35 -16.21 5.19
CA ARG A 170 -24.29 -15.70 6.19
C ARG A 170 -25.73 -15.84 5.67
#